data_4a6511cf7d048b7e05d8290a0aca72ba
#
_entry.id   4a6511cf7d048b7e05d8290a0aca72ba
#
_cell.length_a   1.000
_cell.length_b   1.000
_cell.length_c   1.000
_cell.angle_alpha   90.00
_cell.angle_beta   90.00
_cell.angle_gamma   90.00
#
_symmetry.space_group_name_H-M   'P 1'
#
loop_
_entity.id
_entity.type
_entity.pdbx_description
1 polymer ?
#
loop_
_entity_poly.entity_id
_entity_poly.type
_entity_poly.pdbx_seq_one_letter_code
_entity_poly.pdbx_strand_id
1 'polypeptide(L)'
;MNETFMKEKPVLPLILSMSLPMVLSMLVNSLYNIIDSFFVAQISEEAMTALSLVYPVQNFINAVGIGFGVGINAVIAFYLGAGDNKKADQAATQGLVLAMIHGIVLTVCGITMMPAFLGMFTSSKTVIELGVRYSVIAFAFTLIIIVGVTFEKIFQAVGNMKTTMISLMCGCIINIVLDPVLIFGYGPFPEMGIEGAALATGIGQALTLAIYLVVYFVRPIRVHIRRQYILLSKKMVIKLYSIGIPATLNLALPSLLISALNAILAAYSEVYILVLGIYYKLQTFIYLPANGIVQGMRPLIGYNYGAGENKRVSQIYKIVLCMSGIIMVLGTVICLLIPGQLMGLFTHTEATIQAGETALRIIGAGFIVSAVSVTSSGALEGLGKGTPSLLISLCRYVVLIIPVALLLSRLFGAVGVWNAFWITEAITAILSLFIYLKAIA
;
A
#
# COMPACT_ATOMS: atom_id res chain seq x y z
N MET A 1 1.24 -12.25 25.26
CA MET A 1 -0.02 -12.66 24.59
C MET A 1 0.11 -14.13 24.19
N ASN A 2 -0.88 -14.95 24.50
CA ASN A 2 -0.82 -16.36 24.10
C ASN A 2 -1.16 -16.44 22.61
N GLU A 3 -0.20 -16.80 21.75
CA GLU A 3 -0.33 -16.74 20.27
C GLU A 3 -1.16 -17.89 19.70
N THR A 4 -1.51 -18.85 20.53
CA THR A 4 -2.51 -19.87 20.17
C THR A 4 -3.86 -19.24 19.85
N PHE A 5 -4.08 -17.93 20.23
CA PHE A 5 -5.30 -17.23 19.89
C PHE A 5 -5.57 -17.18 18.37
N MET A 6 -4.52 -17.14 17.53
CA MET A 6 -4.69 -17.17 16.07
C MET A 6 -5.23 -18.51 15.57
N LYS A 7 -4.99 -19.59 16.33
CA LYS A 7 -5.48 -20.94 16.04
C LYS A 7 -6.78 -21.27 16.73
N GLU A 8 -7.03 -20.73 17.94
CA GLU A 8 -8.09 -21.17 18.84
C GLU A 8 -9.35 -20.29 18.78
N LYS A 9 -9.22 -18.97 18.62
CA LYS A 9 -10.36 -18.05 18.62
C LYS A 9 -11.31 -18.30 17.43
N PRO A 10 -12.63 -18.06 17.59
CA PRO A 10 -13.57 -18.07 16.49
C PRO A 10 -13.10 -17.15 15.35
N VAL A 11 -13.26 -17.59 14.09
CA VAL A 11 -12.59 -16.97 12.93
C VAL A 11 -13.07 -15.54 12.68
N LEU A 12 -14.38 -15.29 12.73
CA LEU A 12 -14.92 -13.94 12.46
C LEU A 12 -14.45 -12.87 13.47
N PRO A 13 -14.60 -13.08 14.81
CA PRO A 13 -14.07 -12.14 15.80
C PRO A 13 -12.55 -11.97 15.71
N LEU A 14 -11.83 -13.03 15.34
CA LEU A 14 -10.40 -12.98 15.14
C LEU A 14 -10.05 -12.05 13.97
N ILE A 15 -10.68 -12.24 12.81
CA ILE A 15 -10.48 -11.37 11.64
C ILE A 15 -10.80 -9.92 11.97
N LEU A 16 -11.93 -9.65 12.61
CA LEU A 16 -12.31 -8.29 12.99
C LEU A 16 -11.28 -7.64 13.93
N SER A 17 -10.77 -8.40 14.92
CA SER A 17 -9.76 -7.90 15.87
C SER A 17 -8.42 -7.57 15.20
N MET A 18 -8.10 -8.20 14.07
CA MET A 18 -6.89 -7.98 13.30
C MET A 18 -7.07 -6.91 12.22
N SER A 19 -8.22 -6.89 11.59
CA SER A 19 -8.51 -6.04 10.43
C SER A 19 -8.93 -4.63 10.82
N LEU A 20 -9.78 -4.47 11.84
CA LEU A 20 -10.29 -3.16 12.24
C LEU A 20 -9.17 -2.16 12.59
N PRO A 21 -8.14 -2.53 13.37
CA PRO A 21 -7.00 -1.66 13.60
C PRO A 21 -6.28 -1.25 12.30
N MET A 22 -6.18 -2.16 11.33
CA MET A 22 -5.52 -1.86 10.04
C MET A 22 -6.34 -0.91 9.18
N VAL A 23 -7.66 -1.12 9.11
CA VAL A 23 -8.57 -0.20 8.40
C VAL A 23 -8.47 1.21 8.98
N LEU A 24 -8.50 1.35 10.31
CA LEU A 24 -8.37 2.65 10.98
C LEU A 24 -7.01 3.29 10.71
N SER A 25 -5.92 2.51 10.76
CA SER A 25 -4.58 3.01 10.46
C SER A 25 -4.47 3.52 9.02
N MET A 26 -5.03 2.78 8.06
CA MET A 26 -5.02 3.18 6.66
C MET A 26 -5.87 4.42 6.41
N LEU A 27 -7.02 4.55 7.10
CA LEU A 27 -7.86 5.74 7.02
C LEU A 27 -7.11 6.99 7.51
N VAL A 28 -6.51 6.90 8.70
CA VAL A 28 -5.73 8.01 9.27
C VAL A 28 -4.53 8.35 8.39
N ASN A 29 -3.85 7.34 7.84
CA ASN A 29 -2.75 7.54 6.90
C ASN A 29 -3.20 8.24 5.59
N SER A 30 -4.38 7.90 5.08
CA SER A 30 -4.93 8.59 3.90
C SER A 30 -5.30 10.04 4.20
N LEU A 31 -5.87 10.30 5.38
CA LEU A 31 -6.22 11.66 5.81
C LEU A 31 -4.97 12.53 5.99
N TYR A 32 -3.92 12.01 6.63
CA TYR A 32 -2.71 12.79 6.82
C TYR A 32 -2.07 13.15 5.47
N ASN A 33 -2.03 12.25 4.49
CA ASN A 33 -1.50 12.56 3.15
C ASN A 33 -2.26 13.70 2.45
N ILE A 34 -3.59 13.77 2.66
CA ILE A 34 -4.40 14.86 2.12
C ILE A 34 -4.08 16.18 2.82
N ILE A 35 -3.96 16.15 4.15
CA ILE A 35 -3.68 17.33 4.97
C ILE A 35 -2.27 17.88 4.67
N ASP A 36 -1.27 17.01 4.57
CA ASP A 36 0.10 17.41 4.19
C ASP A 36 0.10 18.10 2.82
N SER A 37 -0.54 17.49 1.81
CA SER A 37 -0.66 18.09 0.48
C SER A 37 -1.41 19.43 0.51
N PHE A 38 -2.42 19.57 1.37
CA PHE A 38 -3.16 20.82 1.54
C PHE A 38 -2.26 21.94 2.08
N PHE A 39 -1.43 21.68 3.09
CA PHE A 39 -0.51 22.67 3.61
C PHE A 39 0.60 23.04 2.62
N VAL A 40 1.16 22.05 1.90
CA VAL A 40 2.16 22.32 0.86
C VAL A 40 1.59 23.18 -0.28
N ALA A 41 0.33 22.94 -0.67
CA ALA A 41 -0.34 23.77 -1.68
C ALA A 41 -0.52 25.24 -1.28
N GLN A 42 -0.49 25.54 0.01
CA GLN A 42 -0.55 26.93 0.51
C GLN A 42 0.80 27.65 0.47
N ILE A 43 1.91 26.95 0.25
CA ILE A 43 3.24 27.58 0.14
C ILE A 43 3.34 28.29 -1.21
N SER A 44 3.26 27.55 -2.31
CA SER A 44 3.24 28.03 -3.69
C SER A 44 2.83 26.94 -4.67
N GLU A 45 2.47 27.31 -5.92
CA GLU A 45 2.22 26.36 -7.00
C GLU A 45 3.49 25.59 -7.38
N GLU A 46 4.66 26.22 -7.32
CA GLU A 46 5.94 25.59 -7.59
C GLU A 46 6.29 24.54 -6.54
N ALA A 47 5.99 24.79 -5.25
CA ALA A 47 6.18 23.83 -4.17
C ALA A 47 5.30 22.59 -4.36
N MET A 48 4.02 22.79 -4.72
CA MET A 48 3.12 21.68 -5.02
C MET A 48 3.55 20.88 -6.26
N THR A 49 4.04 21.58 -7.28
CA THR A 49 4.61 20.94 -8.47
C THR A 49 5.85 20.13 -8.13
N ALA A 50 6.75 20.67 -7.32
CA ALA A 50 7.95 19.99 -6.85
C ALA A 50 7.59 18.71 -6.07
N LEU A 51 6.65 18.79 -5.11
CA LEU A 51 6.15 17.64 -4.35
C LEU A 51 5.59 16.57 -5.29
N SER A 52 4.79 16.97 -6.27
CA SER A 52 4.18 16.05 -7.24
C SER A 52 5.22 15.32 -8.08
N LEU A 53 6.32 15.97 -8.45
CA LEU A 53 7.42 15.35 -9.19
C LEU A 53 8.30 14.44 -8.32
N VAL A 54 8.43 14.71 -7.03
CA VAL A 54 9.16 13.85 -6.09
C VAL A 54 8.35 12.61 -5.70
N TYR A 55 7.03 12.72 -5.66
CA TYR A 55 6.12 11.68 -5.20
C TYR A 55 6.33 10.28 -5.83
N PRO A 56 6.56 10.12 -7.15
CA PRO A 56 6.82 8.80 -7.74
C PRO A 56 8.01 8.07 -7.12
N VAL A 57 9.09 8.80 -6.80
CA VAL A 57 10.29 8.23 -6.17
C VAL A 57 9.99 7.84 -4.72
N GLN A 58 9.28 8.68 -3.96
CA GLN A 58 8.81 8.33 -2.61
C GLN A 58 7.93 7.10 -2.62
N ASN A 59 6.99 7.01 -3.58
CA ASN A 59 6.10 5.86 -3.71
C ASN A 59 6.87 4.58 -4.04
N PHE A 60 7.89 4.66 -4.88
CA PHE A 60 8.79 3.53 -5.16
C PHE A 60 9.54 3.07 -3.91
N ILE A 61 10.12 3.99 -3.14
CA ILE A 61 10.80 3.69 -1.87
C ILE A 61 9.84 3.00 -0.89
N ASN A 62 8.62 3.53 -0.75
CA ASN A 62 7.59 2.93 0.10
C ASN A 62 7.17 1.55 -0.40
N ALA A 63 7.03 1.36 -1.72
CA ALA A 63 6.70 0.05 -2.30
C ALA A 63 7.77 -1.00 -1.99
N VAL A 64 9.07 -0.64 -2.05
CA VAL A 64 10.18 -1.53 -1.66
C VAL A 64 10.09 -1.88 -0.18
N GLY A 65 9.92 -0.88 0.70
CA GLY A 65 9.83 -1.10 2.16
C GLY A 65 8.65 -1.97 2.54
N ILE A 66 7.44 -1.62 2.06
CA ILE A 66 6.20 -2.35 2.37
C ILE A 66 6.22 -3.75 1.75
N GLY A 67 6.62 -3.88 0.48
CA GLY A 67 6.65 -5.15 -0.22
C GLY A 67 7.63 -6.14 0.41
N PHE A 68 8.85 -5.71 0.72
CA PHE A 68 9.81 -6.53 1.44
C PHE A 68 9.30 -6.89 2.85
N GLY A 69 8.65 -5.92 3.53
CA GLY A 69 8.00 -6.14 4.82
C GLY A 69 6.89 -7.19 4.78
N VAL A 70 6.12 -7.29 3.69
CA VAL A 70 5.14 -8.37 3.48
C VAL A 70 5.83 -9.74 3.48
N GLY A 71 7.00 -9.84 2.85
CA GLY A 71 7.83 -11.04 2.88
C GLY A 71 8.26 -11.42 4.31
N ILE A 72 8.73 -10.45 5.09
CA ILE A 72 9.10 -10.65 6.51
C ILE A 72 7.88 -11.14 7.32
N ASN A 73 6.74 -10.48 7.17
CA ASN A 73 5.50 -10.83 7.86
C ASN A 73 5.08 -12.28 7.58
N ALA A 74 5.00 -12.67 6.30
CA ALA A 74 4.56 -14.00 5.89
C ALA A 74 5.50 -15.11 6.40
N VAL A 75 6.82 -14.90 6.32
CA VAL A 75 7.81 -15.88 6.76
C VAL A 75 7.81 -16.05 8.28
N ILE A 76 7.71 -14.94 9.03
CA ILE A 76 7.60 -15.00 10.50
C ILE A 76 6.32 -15.71 10.91
N ALA A 77 5.16 -15.30 10.37
CA ALA A 77 3.87 -15.88 10.72
C ALA A 77 3.85 -17.40 10.44
N PHE A 78 4.39 -17.82 9.29
CA PHE A 78 4.52 -19.24 8.96
C PHE A 78 5.35 -20.02 9.98
N TYR A 79 6.54 -19.53 10.35
CA TYR A 79 7.38 -20.24 11.30
C TYR A 79 6.84 -20.23 12.72
N LEU A 80 6.15 -19.18 13.15
CA LEU A 80 5.44 -19.15 14.41
C LEU A 80 4.32 -20.19 14.44
N GLY A 81 3.56 -20.31 13.36
CA GLY A 81 2.53 -21.34 13.22
C GLY A 81 3.10 -22.75 13.24
N ALA A 82 4.24 -22.99 12.60
CA ALA A 82 4.96 -24.25 12.60
C ALA A 82 5.66 -24.57 13.95
N GLY A 83 5.61 -23.66 14.94
CA GLY A 83 6.29 -23.85 16.23
C GLY A 83 7.81 -23.64 16.18
N ASP A 84 8.37 -23.19 15.04
CA ASP A 84 9.81 -22.97 14.87
C ASP A 84 10.20 -21.51 15.19
N ASN A 85 10.21 -21.20 16.50
CA ASN A 85 10.57 -19.85 16.97
C ASN A 85 12.00 -19.44 16.55
N LYS A 86 12.95 -20.42 16.43
CA LYS A 86 14.32 -20.11 15.99
C LYS A 86 14.35 -19.54 14.57
N LYS A 87 13.60 -20.15 13.65
CA LYS A 87 13.49 -19.63 12.29
C LYS A 87 12.65 -18.35 12.19
N ALA A 88 11.68 -18.15 13.07
CA ALA A 88 10.97 -16.88 13.17
C ALA A 88 11.91 -15.74 13.61
N ASP A 89 12.74 -15.97 14.66
CA ASP A 89 13.77 -15.03 15.09
C ASP A 89 14.80 -14.76 13.98
N GLN A 90 15.22 -15.79 13.25
CA GLN A 90 16.13 -15.68 12.13
C GLN A 90 15.53 -14.83 11.00
N ALA A 91 14.26 -15.07 10.64
CA ALA A 91 13.55 -14.29 9.62
C ALA A 91 13.43 -12.81 10.00
N ALA A 92 13.09 -12.52 11.26
CA ALA A 92 13.02 -11.14 11.75
C ALA A 92 14.38 -10.45 11.75
N THR A 93 15.43 -11.14 12.23
CA THR A 93 16.78 -10.56 12.32
C THR A 93 17.37 -10.31 10.94
N GLN A 94 17.32 -11.31 10.04
CA GLN A 94 17.85 -11.16 8.68
C GLN A 94 16.98 -10.23 7.83
N GLY A 95 15.66 -10.24 8.04
CA GLY A 95 14.75 -9.27 7.43
C GLY A 95 15.12 -7.84 7.82
N LEU A 96 15.40 -7.57 9.09
CA LEU A 96 15.82 -6.26 9.56
C LEU A 96 17.18 -5.84 8.97
N VAL A 97 18.16 -6.75 8.91
CA VAL A 97 19.47 -6.45 8.31
C VAL A 97 19.33 -6.09 6.83
N LEU A 98 18.55 -6.87 6.06
CA LEU A 98 18.29 -6.58 4.65
C LEU A 98 17.51 -5.28 4.47
N ALA A 99 16.52 -5.02 5.33
CA ALA A 99 15.77 -3.77 5.33
C ALA A 99 16.66 -2.55 5.59
N MET A 100 17.62 -2.65 6.52
CA MET A 100 18.62 -1.59 6.74
C MET A 100 19.50 -1.36 5.51
N ILE A 101 19.93 -2.43 4.84
CA ILE A 101 20.70 -2.33 3.59
C ILE A 101 19.87 -1.62 2.51
N HIS A 102 18.60 -2.02 2.32
CA HIS A 102 17.68 -1.32 1.39
C HIS A 102 17.53 0.15 1.78
N GLY A 103 17.33 0.44 3.07
CA GLY A 103 17.19 1.80 3.57
C GLY A 103 18.39 2.68 3.23
N ILE A 104 19.61 2.19 3.47
CA ILE A 104 20.84 2.92 3.15
C ILE A 104 20.97 3.13 1.64
N VAL A 105 20.81 2.07 0.83
CA VAL A 105 20.90 2.16 -0.62
C VAL A 105 19.87 3.14 -1.19
N LEU A 106 18.61 3.05 -0.77
CA LEU A 106 17.54 3.91 -1.25
C LEU A 106 17.71 5.36 -0.78
N THR A 107 18.25 5.60 0.43
CA THR A 107 18.63 6.95 0.89
C THR A 107 19.67 7.56 -0.04
N VAL A 108 20.78 6.86 -0.26
CA VAL A 108 21.89 7.36 -1.08
C VAL A 108 21.41 7.56 -2.53
N CYS A 109 20.78 6.56 -3.13
CA CYS A 109 20.29 6.66 -4.51
C CYS A 109 19.23 7.76 -4.65
N GLY A 110 18.27 7.84 -3.72
CA GLY A 110 17.21 8.84 -3.75
C GLY A 110 17.75 10.27 -3.73
N ILE A 111 18.69 10.56 -2.81
CA ILE A 111 19.29 11.90 -2.70
C ILE A 111 20.14 12.22 -3.91
N THR A 112 21.01 11.30 -4.34
CA THR A 112 21.99 11.58 -5.41
C THR A 112 21.35 11.66 -6.80
N MET A 113 20.30 10.89 -7.07
CA MET A 113 19.66 10.84 -8.38
C MET A 113 18.57 11.91 -8.56
N MET A 114 18.06 12.50 -7.48
CA MET A 114 16.92 13.41 -7.55
C MET A 114 17.15 14.65 -8.43
N PRO A 115 18.29 15.36 -8.39
CA PRO A 115 18.51 16.52 -9.24
C PRO A 115 18.41 16.17 -10.74
N ALA A 116 19.01 15.05 -11.14
CA ALA A 116 18.95 14.56 -12.53
C ALA A 116 17.52 14.13 -12.91
N PHE A 117 16.84 13.44 -12.00
CA PHE A 117 15.45 12.98 -12.19
C PHE A 117 14.51 14.17 -12.41
N LEU A 118 14.55 15.19 -11.55
CA LEU A 118 13.71 16.37 -11.71
C LEU A 118 13.99 17.14 -13.01
N GLY A 119 15.27 17.26 -13.38
CA GLY A 119 15.67 17.89 -14.64
C GLY A 119 15.16 17.19 -15.91
N MET A 120 14.71 15.93 -15.83
CA MET A 120 14.06 15.23 -16.94
C MET A 120 12.61 15.68 -17.17
N PHE A 121 11.94 16.23 -16.15
CA PHE A 121 10.51 16.56 -16.18
C PHE A 121 10.23 18.06 -16.24
N THR A 122 11.17 18.90 -15.79
CA THR A 122 10.97 20.35 -15.75
C THR A 122 12.26 21.12 -16.04
N SER A 123 12.11 22.28 -16.69
CA SER A 123 13.19 23.25 -16.89
C SER A 123 13.17 24.38 -15.84
N SER A 124 12.17 24.44 -14.99
CA SER A 124 12.05 25.45 -13.93
C SER A 124 13.10 25.21 -12.85
N LYS A 125 14.06 26.12 -12.72
CA LYS A 125 15.10 26.07 -11.71
C LYS A 125 14.51 26.08 -10.30
N THR A 126 13.47 26.89 -10.07
CA THR A 126 12.76 26.99 -8.78
C THR A 126 12.15 25.65 -8.37
N VAL A 127 11.43 24.99 -9.29
CA VAL A 127 10.80 23.67 -9.02
C VAL A 127 11.88 22.62 -8.73
N ILE A 128 12.98 22.60 -9.49
CA ILE A 128 14.09 21.68 -9.26
C ILE A 128 14.71 21.93 -7.89
N GLU A 129 15.00 23.20 -7.54
CA GLU A 129 15.60 23.55 -6.26
C GLU A 129 14.69 23.13 -5.08
N LEU A 130 13.40 23.48 -5.13
CA LEU A 130 12.42 23.10 -4.09
C LEU A 130 12.30 21.57 -3.98
N GLY A 131 12.25 20.86 -5.10
CA GLY A 131 12.18 19.40 -5.11
C GLY A 131 13.43 18.73 -4.56
N VAL A 132 14.61 19.27 -4.82
CA VAL A 132 15.87 18.79 -4.24
C VAL A 132 15.93 19.06 -2.74
N ARG A 133 15.60 20.27 -2.29
CA ARG A 133 15.56 20.64 -0.86
C ARG A 133 14.60 19.74 -0.08
N TYR A 134 13.40 19.51 -0.60
CA TYR A 134 12.43 18.59 -0.02
C TYR A 134 12.98 17.16 0.04
N SER A 135 13.48 16.65 -1.08
CA SER A 135 13.87 15.25 -1.21
C SER A 135 15.11 14.89 -0.37
N VAL A 136 16.07 15.80 -0.20
CA VAL A 136 17.23 15.58 0.67
C VAL A 136 16.79 15.29 2.10
N ILE A 137 15.84 16.06 2.63
CA ILE A 137 15.31 15.85 3.99
C ILE A 137 14.43 14.60 4.01
N ALA A 138 13.46 14.47 3.12
CA ALA A 138 12.53 13.36 3.10
C ALA A 138 13.25 12.01 2.95
N PHE A 139 14.27 11.93 2.08
CA PHE A 139 15.03 10.68 1.87
C PHE A 139 16.08 10.42 2.94
N ALA A 140 16.56 11.42 3.69
CA ALA A 140 17.39 11.18 4.87
C ALA A 140 16.66 10.32 5.92
N PHE A 141 15.33 10.40 6.00
CA PHE A 141 14.51 9.56 6.87
C PHE A 141 14.18 8.16 6.30
N THR A 142 14.57 7.85 5.07
CA THR A 142 14.22 6.55 4.42
C THR A 142 14.65 5.35 5.26
N LEU A 143 15.85 5.37 5.83
CA LEU A 143 16.31 4.28 6.70
C LEU A 143 15.38 4.10 7.91
N ILE A 144 14.96 5.21 8.55
CA ILE A 144 14.04 5.20 9.70
C ILE A 144 12.67 4.64 9.27
N ILE A 145 12.16 5.07 8.12
CA ILE A 145 10.89 4.60 7.56
C ILE A 145 10.93 3.09 7.31
N ILE A 146 11.97 2.59 6.64
CA ILE A 146 12.07 1.17 6.28
C ILE A 146 12.25 0.29 7.52
N VAL A 147 13.04 0.73 8.49
CA VAL A 147 13.15 0.03 9.79
C VAL A 147 11.81 0.06 10.53
N GLY A 148 11.10 1.20 10.53
CA GLY A 148 9.75 1.33 11.09
C GLY A 148 8.75 0.37 10.46
N VAL A 149 8.72 0.28 9.14
CA VAL A 149 7.88 -0.69 8.40
C VAL A 149 8.26 -2.13 8.76
N THR A 150 9.54 -2.42 8.94
CA THR A 150 9.99 -3.76 9.35
C THR A 150 9.44 -4.14 10.72
N PHE A 151 9.52 -3.26 11.72
CA PHE A 151 8.93 -3.50 13.03
C PHE A 151 7.40 -3.59 12.95
N GLU A 152 6.75 -2.75 12.15
CA GLU A 152 5.32 -2.86 11.85
C GLU A 152 4.96 -4.28 11.41
N LYS A 153 5.71 -4.83 10.45
CA LYS A 153 5.44 -6.17 9.90
C LYS A 153 5.77 -7.29 10.89
N ILE A 154 6.75 -7.11 11.76
CA ILE A 154 7.04 -8.04 12.87
C ILE A 154 5.87 -8.03 13.87
N PHE A 155 5.37 -6.86 14.30
CA PHE A 155 4.21 -6.76 15.19
C PHE A 155 2.94 -7.35 14.56
N GLN A 156 2.71 -7.12 13.26
CA GLN A 156 1.61 -7.72 12.53
C GLN A 156 1.72 -9.25 12.49
N ALA A 157 2.92 -9.80 12.26
CA ALA A 157 3.17 -11.24 12.19
C ALA A 157 2.85 -11.96 13.50
N VAL A 158 3.11 -11.32 14.65
CA VAL A 158 2.75 -11.85 15.97
C VAL A 158 1.30 -11.51 16.38
N GLY A 159 0.51 -10.91 15.50
CA GLY A 159 -0.89 -10.55 15.73
C GLY A 159 -1.12 -9.32 16.60
N ASN A 160 -0.11 -8.52 16.84
CA ASN A 160 -0.25 -7.30 17.67
C ASN A 160 -0.63 -6.07 16.82
N MET A 161 -1.81 -6.12 16.18
CA MET A 161 -2.33 -5.05 15.35
C MET A 161 -2.63 -3.76 16.09
N LYS A 162 -2.93 -3.85 17.41
CA LYS A 162 -3.18 -2.66 18.24
C LYS A 162 -1.94 -1.80 18.37
N THR A 163 -0.77 -2.40 18.60
CA THR A 163 0.50 -1.66 18.63
C THR A 163 0.77 -1.01 17.27
N THR A 164 0.56 -1.74 16.17
CA THR A 164 0.71 -1.19 14.82
C THR A 164 -0.19 0.03 14.63
N MET A 165 -1.48 -0.07 14.95
CA MET A 165 -2.43 1.02 14.82
C MET A 165 -2.01 2.24 15.65
N ILE A 166 -1.70 2.06 16.94
CA ILE A 166 -1.34 3.17 17.83
C ILE A 166 -0.08 3.88 17.34
N SER A 167 0.96 3.10 16.97
CA SER A 167 2.22 3.68 16.49
C SER A 167 2.03 4.51 15.22
N LEU A 168 1.30 3.98 14.24
CA LEU A 168 1.01 4.69 12.98
C LEU A 168 0.15 5.93 13.23
N MET A 169 -0.90 5.82 14.04
CA MET A 169 -1.77 6.97 14.36
C MET A 169 -1.01 8.07 15.09
N CYS A 170 -0.16 7.75 16.05
CA CYS A 170 0.66 8.75 16.74
C CYS A 170 1.61 9.47 15.77
N GLY A 171 2.25 8.74 14.84
CA GLY A 171 3.10 9.33 13.83
C GLY A 171 2.33 10.25 12.88
N CYS A 172 1.14 9.84 12.42
CA CYS A 172 0.29 10.66 11.56
C CYS A 172 -0.21 11.91 12.28
N ILE A 173 -0.65 11.79 13.54
CA ILE A 173 -1.16 12.93 14.32
C ILE A 173 -0.06 13.96 14.56
N ILE A 174 1.15 13.51 14.94
CA ILE A 174 2.26 14.47 15.16
C ILE A 174 2.68 15.16 13.86
N ASN A 175 2.65 14.45 12.73
CA ASN A 175 2.90 15.05 11.42
C ASN A 175 1.87 16.14 11.13
N ILE A 176 0.56 15.87 11.23
CA ILE A 176 -0.51 16.85 11.02
C ILE A 176 -0.33 18.11 11.89
N VAL A 177 0.12 17.93 13.14
CA VAL A 177 0.37 19.05 14.05
C VAL A 177 1.64 19.83 13.67
N LEU A 178 2.69 19.11 13.25
CA LEU A 178 3.98 19.74 12.92
C LEU A 178 3.98 20.40 11.53
N ASP A 179 3.17 19.95 10.59
CA ASP A 179 3.10 20.54 9.25
C ASP A 179 2.89 22.05 9.29
N PRO A 180 1.81 22.60 9.84
CA PRO A 180 1.62 24.06 9.88
C PRO A 180 2.68 24.75 10.73
N VAL A 181 3.18 24.11 11.78
CA VAL A 181 4.18 24.70 12.67
C VAL A 181 5.51 24.89 11.97
N LEU A 182 5.98 23.91 11.21
CA LEU A 182 7.28 23.95 10.53
C LEU A 182 7.19 24.62 9.16
N ILE A 183 6.07 24.45 8.45
CA ILE A 183 5.87 25.08 7.14
C ILE A 183 5.79 26.59 7.26
N PHE A 184 4.95 27.10 8.18
CA PHE A 184 4.64 28.52 8.30
C PHE A 184 5.37 29.23 9.46
N GLY A 185 6.16 28.50 10.25
CA GLY A 185 6.94 29.07 11.33
C GLY A 185 6.11 29.54 12.52
N TYR A 186 5.16 28.72 12.99
CA TYR A 186 4.39 29.10 14.17
C TYR A 186 5.17 28.88 15.48
N GLY A 187 5.06 29.87 16.39
CA GLY A 187 5.70 29.84 17.71
C GLY A 187 7.20 30.10 17.64
N PRO A 188 8.06 29.27 18.26
CA PRO A 188 9.51 29.49 18.30
C PRO A 188 10.24 28.95 17.05
N PHE A 189 9.53 28.36 16.10
CA PHE A 189 10.11 27.71 14.93
C PHE A 189 10.22 28.69 13.75
N PRO A 190 11.32 28.65 12.97
CA PRO A 190 11.45 29.41 11.75
C PRO A 190 10.50 28.87 10.67
N GLU A 191 10.09 29.73 9.75
CA GLU A 191 9.38 29.32 8.53
C GLU A 191 10.33 28.50 7.64
N MET A 192 9.98 27.23 7.40
CA MET A 192 10.81 26.31 6.62
C MET A 192 10.21 25.96 5.26
N GLY A 193 8.95 26.36 5.00
CA GLY A 193 8.28 26.05 3.74
C GLY A 193 8.24 24.54 3.45
N ILE A 194 8.61 24.13 2.22
CA ILE A 194 8.55 22.72 1.77
C ILE A 194 9.52 21.81 2.55
N GLU A 195 10.61 22.34 3.08
CA GLU A 195 11.53 21.59 3.96
C GLU A 195 10.85 21.25 5.28
N GLY A 196 10.00 22.16 5.78
CA GLY A 196 9.20 21.94 6.98
C GLY A 196 8.24 20.76 6.83
N ALA A 197 7.59 20.62 5.67
CA ALA A 197 6.73 19.46 5.37
C ALA A 197 7.53 18.14 5.37
N ALA A 198 8.70 18.12 4.72
CA ALA A 198 9.58 16.94 4.72
C ALA A 198 10.05 16.58 6.14
N LEU A 199 10.40 17.57 6.95
CA LEU A 199 10.85 17.36 8.32
C LEU A 199 9.72 16.88 9.24
N ALA A 200 8.52 17.45 9.13
CA ALA A 200 7.34 17.02 9.88
C ALA A 200 7.01 15.55 9.61
N THR A 201 7.03 15.15 8.33
CA THR A 201 6.85 13.75 7.92
C THR A 201 7.95 12.86 8.52
N GLY A 202 9.20 13.27 8.42
CA GLY A 202 10.33 12.53 9.00
C GLY A 202 10.23 12.34 10.51
N ILE A 203 9.86 13.38 11.25
CA ILE A 203 9.64 13.33 12.72
C ILE A 203 8.47 12.38 13.05
N GLY A 204 7.36 12.45 12.32
CA GLY A 204 6.23 11.54 12.49
C GLY A 204 6.64 10.08 12.31
N GLN A 205 7.43 9.76 11.29
CA GLN A 205 7.95 8.42 11.06
C GLN A 205 8.97 7.99 12.13
N ALA A 206 9.83 8.90 12.59
CA ALA A 206 10.76 8.63 13.68
C ALA A 206 10.03 8.33 15.00
N LEU A 207 8.94 9.06 15.31
CA LEU A 207 8.10 8.77 16.46
C LEU A 207 7.42 7.41 16.33
N THR A 208 6.91 7.08 15.15
CA THR A 208 6.32 5.75 14.87
C THR A 208 7.31 4.64 15.19
N LEU A 209 8.54 4.75 14.68
CA LEU A 209 9.62 3.79 14.97
C LEU A 209 9.96 3.77 16.47
N ALA A 210 10.08 4.93 17.11
CA ALA A 210 10.39 5.02 18.54
C ALA A 210 9.34 4.28 19.38
N ILE A 211 8.05 4.44 19.09
CA ILE A 211 6.98 3.71 19.77
C ILE A 211 7.13 2.20 19.55
N TYR A 212 7.41 1.74 18.32
CA TYR A 212 7.67 0.31 18.07
C TYR A 212 8.84 -0.21 18.91
N LEU A 213 9.95 0.51 18.96
CA LEU A 213 11.12 0.11 19.74
C LEU A 213 10.82 0.08 21.25
N VAL A 214 10.16 1.10 21.78
CA VAL A 214 9.76 1.14 23.18
C VAL A 214 8.87 -0.07 23.53
N VAL A 215 7.84 -0.32 22.72
CA VAL A 215 6.94 -1.47 22.96
C VAL A 215 7.70 -2.78 22.82
N TYR A 216 8.61 -2.91 21.85
CA TYR A 216 9.43 -4.09 21.64
C TYR A 216 10.29 -4.43 22.88
N PHE A 217 10.91 -3.44 23.51
CA PHE A 217 11.76 -3.64 24.68
C PHE A 217 10.99 -3.77 26.00
N VAL A 218 9.84 -3.07 26.13
CA VAL A 218 9.04 -3.07 27.38
C VAL A 218 8.07 -4.24 27.44
N ARG A 219 7.51 -4.64 26.30
CA ARG A 219 6.53 -5.74 26.19
C ARG A 219 7.07 -6.85 25.31
N PRO A 220 7.75 -7.85 25.87
CA PRO A 220 8.35 -8.90 25.06
C PRO A 220 7.32 -9.60 24.18
N ILE A 221 7.62 -9.69 22.91
CA ILE A 221 6.91 -10.50 21.91
C ILE A 221 7.70 -11.79 21.68
N ARG A 222 7.09 -12.79 21.05
CA ARG A 222 7.77 -14.09 20.83
C ARG A 222 8.95 -14.02 19.84
N VAL A 223 8.95 -13.03 18.97
CA VAL A 223 9.99 -12.86 17.96
C VAL A 223 11.05 -11.92 18.48
N HIS A 224 12.30 -12.39 18.47
CA HIS A 224 13.42 -11.65 19.01
C HIS A 224 14.49 -11.43 17.94
N ILE A 225 14.98 -10.20 17.87
CA ILE A 225 16.17 -9.86 17.08
C ILE A 225 17.40 -10.38 17.83
N ARG A 226 18.13 -11.33 17.24
CA ARG A 226 19.25 -12.01 17.88
C ARG A 226 20.54 -11.84 17.11
N ARG A 227 21.61 -11.43 17.80
CA ARG A 227 22.95 -11.24 17.20
C ARG A 227 23.47 -12.47 16.44
N GLN A 228 23.17 -13.67 16.93
CA GLN A 228 23.60 -14.92 16.30
C GLN A 228 23.03 -15.15 14.89
N TYR A 229 21.98 -14.43 14.51
CA TYR A 229 21.31 -14.56 13.20
C TYR A 229 21.61 -13.38 12.24
N ILE A 230 22.52 -12.48 12.59
CA ILE A 230 22.92 -11.34 11.74
C ILE A 230 23.55 -11.83 10.43
N LEU A 231 24.31 -12.92 10.47
CA LEU A 231 24.89 -13.52 9.27
C LEU A 231 23.79 -14.07 8.38
N LEU A 232 23.80 -13.59 7.12
CA LEU A 232 22.76 -13.89 6.16
C LEU A 232 22.84 -15.35 5.70
N SER A 233 21.76 -16.08 5.89
CA SER A 233 21.57 -17.45 5.38
C SER A 233 20.96 -17.41 3.99
N LYS A 234 21.61 -17.97 2.99
CA LYS A 234 21.09 -18.03 1.60
C LYS A 234 19.65 -18.52 1.52
N LYS A 235 19.31 -19.57 2.30
CA LYS A 235 17.95 -20.14 2.32
C LYS A 235 16.90 -19.13 2.84
N MET A 236 17.23 -18.40 3.92
CA MET A 236 16.30 -17.42 4.50
C MET A 236 16.18 -16.20 3.58
N VAL A 237 17.29 -15.70 3.06
CA VAL A 237 17.33 -14.57 2.11
C VAL A 237 16.45 -14.87 0.88
N ILE A 238 16.65 -16.03 0.25
CA ILE A 238 15.82 -16.43 -0.90
C ILE A 238 14.33 -16.48 -0.51
N LYS A 239 14.01 -17.02 0.67
CA LYS A 239 12.61 -17.12 1.13
C LYS A 239 11.99 -15.74 1.35
N LEU A 240 12.71 -14.80 1.94
CA LEU A 240 12.24 -13.41 2.14
C LEU A 240 12.01 -12.70 0.79
N TYR A 241 12.97 -12.80 -0.13
CA TYR A 241 12.86 -12.15 -1.45
C TYR A 241 11.85 -12.82 -2.38
N SER A 242 11.63 -14.12 -2.27
CA SER A 242 10.62 -14.82 -3.08
C SER A 242 9.19 -14.34 -2.83
N ILE A 243 8.96 -13.66 -1.71
CA ILE A 243 7.68 -13.03 -1.38
C ILE A 243 7.81 -11.51 -1.51
N GLY A 244 8.90 -10.93 -1.00
CA GLY A 244 9.10 -9.49 -0.93
C GLY A 244 9.19 -8.82 -2.30
N ILE A 245 9.92 -9.40 -3.28
CA ILE A 245 10.00 -8.85 -4.64
C ILE A 245 8.63 -8.87 -5.33
N PRO A 246 7.91 -10.01 -5.39
CA PRO A 246 6.54 -10.02 -5.91
C PRO A 246 5.62 -8.99 -5.25
N ALA A 247 5.66 -8.86 -3.92
CA ALA A 247 4.83 -7.90 -3.21
C ALA A 247 5.19 -6.44 -3.53
N THR A 248 6.49 -6.13 -3.70
CA THR A 248 6.95 -4.81 -4.17
C THR A 248 6.42 -4.49 -5.57
N LEU A 249 6.52 -5.45 -6.49
CA LEU A 249 6.00 -5.30 -7.85
C LEU A 249 4.47 -5.12 -7.85
N ASN A 250 3.75 -5.88 -7.02
CA ASN A 250 2.29 -5.72 -6.87
C ASN A 250 1.89 -4.29 -6.49
N LEU A 251 2.69 -3.61 -5.67
CA LEU A 251 2.45 -2.23 -5.26
C LEU A 251 2.82 -1.21 -6.35
N ALA A 252 3.75 -1.55 -7.26
CA ALA A 252 4.18 -0.67 -8.34
C ALA A 252 3.31 -0.78 -9.61
N LEU A 253 2.74 -1.94 -9.88
CA LEU A 253 1.96 -2.21 -11.10
C LEU A 253 0.78 -1.27 -11.34
N PRO A 254 0.00 -0.81 -10.34
CA PRO A 254 -1.07 0.16 -10.56
C PRO A 254 -0.59 1.47 -11.20
N SER A 255 0.61 1.95 -10.85
CA SER A 255 1.17 3.17 -11.44
C SER A 255 1.46 3.00 -12.93
N LEU A 256 1.96 1.82 -13.33
CA LEU A 256 2.16 1.48 -14.74
C LEU A 256 0.84 1.46 -15.51
N LEU A 257 -0.20 0.86 -14.92
CA LEU A 257 -1.54 0.84 -15.50
C LEU A 257 -2.07 2.26 -15.73
N ILE A 258 -1.99 3.12 -14.69
CA ILE A 258 -2.48 4.51 -14.80
C ILE A 258 -1.77 5.23 -15.94
N SER A 259 -0.44 5.10 -16.06
CA SER A 259 0.33 5.71 -17.13
C SER A 259 -0.09 5.21 -18.53
N ALA A 260 -0.30 3.90 -18.67
CA ALA A 260 -0.75 3.31 -19.93
C ALA A 260 -2.17 3.77 -20.32
N LEU A 261 -3.10 3.79 -19.37
CA LEU A 261 -4.47 4.25 -19.64
C LEU A 261 -4.53 5.75 -19.93
N ASN A 262 -3.72 6.57 -19.25
CA ASN A 262 -3.59 7.98 -19.57
C ASN A 262 -3.10 8.18 -21.02
N ALA A 263 -2.10 7.41 -21.47
CA ALA A 263 -1.62 7.48 -22.85
C ALA A 263 -2.70 7.09 -23.87
N ILE A 264 -3.54 6.09 -23.55
CA ILE A 264 -4.66 5.71 -24.43
C ILE A 264 -5.72 6.81 -24.46
N LEU A 265 -6.10 7.37 -23.30
CA LEU A 265 -7.16 8.37 -23.18
C LEU A 265 -6.75 9.75 -23.73
N ALA A 266 -5.46 10.08 -23.68
CA ALA A 266 -4.91 11.31 -24.28
C ALA A 266 -5.22 11.45 -25.78
N ALA A 267 -5.37 10.33 -26.49
CA ALA A 267 -5.75 10.32 -27.89
C ALA A 267 -7.20 10.76 -28.16
N TYR A 268 -8.04 10.80 -27.11
CA TYR A 268 -9.47 11.17 -27.23
C TYR A 268 -9.74 12.56 -26.67
N SER A 269 -9.41 12.84 -25.40
CA SER A 269 -9.58 14.15 -24.77
C SER A 269 -8.90 14.20 -23.39
N GLU A 270 -8.41 15.38 -23.00
CA GLU A 270 -7.90 15.65 -21.64
C GLU A 270 -8.96 15.44 -20.55
N VAL A 271 -10.24 15.64 -20.89
CA VAL A 271 -11.37 15.38 -19.96
C VAL A 271 -11.33 13.95 -19.47
N TYR A 272 -11.04 12.96 -20.30
CA TYR A 272 -11.01 11.55 -19.90
C TYR A 272 -9.79 11.22 -19.02
N ILE A 273 -8.68 11.91 -19.18
CA ILE A 273 -7.52 11.81 -18.28
C ILE A 273 -7.90 12.31 -16.89
N LEU A 274 -8.59 13.46 -16.82
CA LEU A 274 -9.08 14.01 -15.56
C LEU A 274 -10.09 13.07 -14.89
N VAL A 275 -11.03 12.51 -15.65
CA VAL A 275 -12.00 11.51 -15.17
C VAL A 275 -11.29 10.28 -14.60
N LEU A 276 -10.27 9.76 -15.27
CA LEU A 276 -9.49 8.62 -14.78
C LEU A 276 -8.77 8.97 -13.47
N GLY A 277 -8.18 10.16 -13.37
CA GLY A 277 -7.53 10.65 -12.16
C GLY A 277 -8.49 10.74 -10.96
N ILE A 278 -9.70 11.30 -11.17
CA ILE A 278 -10.75 11.37 -10.14
C ILE A 278 -11.20 9.96 -9.75
N TYR A 279 -11.42 9.07 -10.73
CA TYR A 279 -11.77 7.69 -10.47
C TYR A 279 -10.78 7.00 -9.54
N TYR A 280 -9.46 7.11 -9.79
CA TYR A 280 -8.45 6.48 -8.92
C TYR A 280 -8.42 7.05 -7.50
N LYS A 281 -8.71 8.33 -7.33
CA LYS A 281 -8.88 8.92 -5.99
C LYS A 281 -10.07 8.30 -5.26
N LEU A 282 -11.22 8.21 -5.92
CA LEU A 282 -12.42 7.57 -5.36
C LEU A 282 -12.21 6.08 -5.09
N GLN A 283 -11.58 5.37 -6.02
CA GLN A 283 -11.24 3.95 -5.85
C GLN A 283 -10.39 3.72 -4.61
N THR A 284 -9.40 4.58 -4.34
CA THR A 284 -8.56 4.46 -3.15
C THR A 284 -9.40 4.41 -1.87
N PHE A 285 -10.39 5.27 -1.73
CA PHE A 285 -11.28 5.29 -0.56
C PHE A 285 -12.20 4.07 -0.49
N ILE A 286 -12.74 3.63 -1.62
CA ILE A 286 -13.63 2.46 -1.68
C ILE A 286 -12.86 1.17 -1.33
N TYR A 287 -11.62 1.03 -1.82
CA TYR A 287 -10.80 -0.16 -1.60
C TYR A 287 -10.06 -0.17 -0.25
N LEU A 288 -9.94 0.98 0.42
CA LEU A 288 -9.22 1.12 1.68
C LEU A 288 -9.68 0.13 2.76
N PRO A 289 -10.99 -0.02 3.06
CA PRO A 289 -11.44 -0.98 4.05
C PRO A 289 -11.13 -2.44 3.65
N ALA A 290 -11.33 -2.79 2.39
CA ALA A 290 -11.02 -4.14 1.88
C ALA A 290 -9.52 -4.44 1.99
N ASN A 291 -8.65 -3.50 1.63
CA ASN A 291 -7.21 -3.63 1.78
C ASN A 291 -6.77 -3.77 3.25
N GLY A 292 -7.41 -3.03 4.16
CA GLY A 292 -7.16 -3.16 5.60
C GLY A 292 -7.54 -4.54 6.13
N ILE A 293 -8.67 -5.11 5.66
CA ILE A 293 -9.08 -6.47 6.00
C ILE A 293 -8.08 -7.49 5.48
N VAL A 294 -7.62 -7.35 4.24
CA VAL A 294 -6.60 -8.23 3.65
C VAL A 294 -5.26 -8.14 4.39
N GLN A 295 -4.85 -6.95 4.85
CA GLN A 295 -3.65 -6.82 5.69
C GLN A 295 -3.80 -7.58 7.01
N GLY A 296 -4.95 -7.52 7.66
CA GLY A 296 -5.24 -8.30 8.88
C GLY A 296 -5.29 -9.81 8.63
N MET A 297 -5.71 -10.23 7.45
CA MET A 297 -5.79 -11.63 7.05
C MET A 297 -4.42 -12.30 6.86
N ARG A 298 -3.44 -11.59 6.27
CA ARG A 298 -2.12 -12.16 5.88
C ARG A 298 -1.44 -12.95 6.99
N PRO A 299 -1.19 -12.40 8.19
CA PRO A 299 -0.54 -13.15 9.26
C PRO A 299 -1.40 -14.31 9.79
N LEU A 300 -2.73 -14.20 9.76
CA LEU A 300 -3.64 -15.29 10.15
C LEU A 300 -3.52 -16.48 9.20
N ILE A 301 -3.48 -16.22 7.90
CA ILE A 301 -3.26 -17.27 6.88
C ILE A 301 -1.88 -17.90 7.06
N GLY A 302 -0.82 -17.09 7.14
CA GLY A 302 0.55 -17.58 7.30
C GLY A 302 0.71 -18.46 8.54
N TYR A 303 0.19 -18.01 9.69
CA TYR A 303 0.24 -18.75 10.92
C TYR A 303 -0.52 -20.10 10.85
N ASN A 304 -1.78 -20.08 10.41
CA ASN A 304 -2.58 -21.30 10.34
C ASN A 304 -2.06 -22.28 9.30
N TYR A 305 -1.51 -21.79 8.18
CA TYR A 305 -0.86 -22.62 7.17
C TYR A 305 0.41 -23.27 7.74
N GLY A 306 1.25 -22.53 8.45
CA GLY A 306 2.41 -23.05 9.16
C GLY A 306 2.06 -24.11 10.23
N ALA A 307 0.91 -23.95 10.89
CA ALA A 307 0.38 -24.89 11.87
C ALA A 307 -0.29 -26.14 11.25
N GLY A 308 -0.39 -26.23 9.92
CA GLY A 308 -1.07 -27.33 9.22
C GLY A 308 -2.60 -27.26 9.26
N GLU A 309 -3.18 -26.14 9.71
CA GLU A 309 -4.64 -25.94 9.85
C GLU A 309 -5.30 -25.49 8.53
N ASN A 310 -5.18 -26.28 7.47
CA ASN A 310 -5.67 -25.92 6.12
C ASN A 310 -7.17 -25.63 6.07
N LYS A 311 -7.99 -26.33 6.87
CA LYS A 311 -9.43 -26.04 6.97
C LYS A 311 -9.68 -24.63 7.48
N ARG A 312 -8.89 -24.20 8.46
CA ARG A 312 -9.00 -22.87 9.06
C ARG A 312 -8.49 -21.78 8.11
N VAL A 313 -7.42 -22.04 7.34
CA VAL A 313 -6.97 -21.17 6.23
C VAL A 313 -8.12 -20.93 5.25
N SER A 314 -8.81 -21.98 4.82
CA SER A 314 -9.95 -21.88 3.91
C SER A 314 -11.13 -21.08 4.52
N GLN A 315 -11.42 -21.27 5.82
CA GLN A 315 -12.45 -20.51 6.53
C GLN A 315 -12.11 -19.01 6.59
N ILE A 316 -10.87 -18.67 6.96
CA ILE A 316 -10.39 -17.28 7.00
C ILE A 316 -10.55 -16.63 5.63
N TYR A 317 -10.09 -17.30 4.56
CA TYR A 317 -10.23 -16.81 3.19
C TYR A 317 -11.68 -16.54 2.81
N LYS A 318 -12.60 -17.49 3.06
CA LYS A 318 -14.02 -17.35 2.71
C LYS A 318 -14.69 -16.18 3.44
N ILE A 319 -14.39 -16.01 4.73
CA ILE A 319 -14.96 -14.90 5.52
C ILE A 319 -14.41 -13.56 5.02
N VAL A 320 -13.11 -13.46 4.77
CA VAL A 320 -12.51 -12.22 4.25
C VAL A 320 -13.02 -11.89 2.84
N LEU A 321 -13.19 -12.91 1.99
CA LEU A 321 -13.80 -12.75 0.67
C LEU A 321 -15.23 -12.20 0.78
N CYS A 322 -16.03 -12.75 1.70
CA CYS A 322 -17.39 -12.25 1.95
C CYS A 322 -17.39 -10.80 2.45
N MET A 323 -16.54 -10.47 3.43
CA MET A 323 -16.42 -9.11 3.96
C MET A 323 -15.96 -8.12 2.89
N SER A 324 -14.94 -8.46 2.11
CA SER A 324 -14.46 -7.64 0.99
C SER A 324 -15.55 -7.50 -0.08
N GLY A 325 -16.28 -8.58 -0.37
CA GLY A 325 -17.43 -8.54 -1.29
C GLY A 325 -18.51 -7.57 -0.85
N ILE A 326 -18.89 -7.56 0.42
CA ILE A 326 -19.88 -6.61 0.98
C ILE A 326 -19.39 -5.16 0.79
N ILE A 327 -18.11 -4.87 1.07
CA ILE A 327 -17.54 -3.54 0.87
C ILE A 327 -17.60 -3.14 -0.60
N MET A 328 -17.26 -4.06 -1.51
CA MET A 328 -17.28 -3.80 -2.95
C MET A 328 -18.71 -3.62 -3.49
N VAL A 329 -19.70 -4.35 -2.93
CA VAL A 329 -21.13 -4.12 -3.23
C VAL A 329 -21.52 -2.71 -2.81
N LEU A 330 -21.17 -2.27 -1.60
CA LEU A 330 -21.44 -0.91 -1.14
C LEU A 330 -20.78 0.12 -2.06
N GLY A 331 -19.51 -0.07 -2.44
CA GLY A 331 -18.81 0.80 -3.39
C GLY A 331 -19.48 0.85 -4.75
N THR A 332 -19.93 -0.29 -5.28
CA THR A 332 -20.70 -0.36 -6.53
C THR A 332 -22.01 0.41 -6.42
N VAL A 333 -22.78 0.19 -5.35
CA VAL A 333 -24.07 0.87 -5.12
C VAL A 333 -23.87 2.40 -5.07
N ILE A 334 -22.85 2.87 -4.36
CA ILE A 334 -22.51 4.29 -4.28
C ILE A 334 -22.20 4.86 -5.68
N CYS A 335 -21.35 4.16 -6.46
CA CYS A 335 -21.00 4.60 -7.82
C CYS A 335 -22.17 4.56 -8.80
N LEU A 336 -23.19 3.73 -8.56
CA LEU A 336 -24.40 3.67 -9.40
C LEU A 336 -25.43 4.74 -9.03
N LEU A 337 -25.62 5.01 -7.72
CA LEU A 337 -26.69 5.89 -7.24
C LEU A 337 -26.30 7.37 -7.28
N ILE A 338 -25.05 7.70 -6.94
CA ILE A 338 -24.61 9.10 -6.77
C ILE A 338 -23.32 9.44 -7.54
N PRO A 339 -23.11 8.95 -8.79
CA PRO A 339 -21.86 9.18 -9.49
C PRO A 339 -21.58 10.67 -9.76
N GLY A 340 -22.62 11.45 -10.08
CA GLY A 340 -22.49 12.89 -10.34
C GLY A 340 -22.05 13.67 -9.10
N GLN A 341 -22.59 13.34 -7.93
CA GLN A 341 -22.19 13.96 -6.67
C GLN A 341 -20.73 13.61 -6.33
N LEU A 342 -20.31 12.36 -6.57
CA LEU A 342 -18.93 11.95 -6.38
C LEU A 342 -17.97 12.71 -7.30
N MET A 343 -18.32 12.88 -8.57
CA MET A 343 -17.52 13.68 -9.51
C MET A 343 -17.51 15.16 -9.12
N GLY A 344 -18.66 15.69 -8.68
CA GLY A 344 -18.81 17.08 -8.23
C GLY A 344 -17.96 17.47 -7.03
N LEU A 345 -17.42 16.51 -6.26
CA LEU A 345 -16.46 16.77 -5.20
C LEU A 345 -15.10 17.25 -5.75
N PHE A 346 -14.79 16.97 -7.01
CA PHE A 346 -13.48 17.22 -7.61
C PHE A 346 -13.50 18.18 -8.81
N THR A 347 -14.67 18.39 -9.43
CA THR A 347 -14.81 19.27 -10.59
C THR A 347 -16.19 19.91 -10.62
N HIS A 348 -16.27 21.13 -11.19
CA HIS A 348 -17.52 21.83 -11.41
C HIS A 348 -17.90 21.88 -12.90
N THR A 349 -17.08 21.31 -13.78
CA THR A 349 -17.32 21.31 -15.24
C THR A 349 -18.33 20.23 -15.60
N GLU A 350 -19.50 20.64 -16.08
CA GLU A 350 -20.64 19.75 -16.43
C GLU A 350 -20.22 18.61 -17.36
N ALA A 351 -19.47 18.90 -18.41
CA ALA A 351 -18.99 17.88 -19.36
C ALA A 351 -18.10 16.81 -18.69
N THR A 352 -17.25 17.22 -17.74
CA THR A 352 -16.41 16.29 -16.97
C THR A 352 -17.24 15.44 -16.02
N ILE A 353 -18.27 16.03 -15.38
CA ILE A 353 -19.19 15.31 -14.49
C ILE A 353 -19.93 14.23 -15.28
N GLN A 354 -20.52 14.56 -16.43
CA GLN A 354 -21.26 13.61 -17.27
C GLN A 354 -20.37 12.47 -17.79
N ALA A 355 -19.16 12.79 -18.25
CA ALA A 355 -18.19 11.79 -18.67
C ALA A 355 -17.77 10.87 -17.49
N GLY A 356 -17.58 11.45 -16.30
CA GLY A 356 -17.25 10.74 -15.07
C GLY A 356 -18.38 9.88 -14.53
N GLU A 357 -19.64 10.32 -14.64
CA GLU A 357 -20.81 9.50 -14.29
C GLU A 357 -20.84 8.20 -15.10
N THR A 358 -20.64 8.34 -16.41
CA THR A 358 -20.59 7.19 -17.32
C THR A 358 -19.45 6.25 -16.93
N ALA A 359 -18.27 6.78 -16.69
CA ALA A 359 -17.10 6.01 -16.27
C ALA A 359 -17.36 5.27 -14.96
N LEU A 360 -17.83 5.96 -13.91
CA LEU A 360 -18.05 5.37 -12.59
C LEU A 360 -19.10 4.25 -12.62
N ARG A 361 -20.20 4.41 -13.37
CA ARG A 361 -21.23 3.39 -13.51
C ARG A 361 -20.70 2.12 -14.18
N ILE A 362 -19.89 2.26 -15.23
CA ILE A 362 -19.34 1.13 -15.97
C ILE A 362 -18.25 0.43 -15.14
N ILE A 363 -17.28 1.18 -14.62
CA ILE A 363 -16.15 0.62 -13.88
C ILE A 363 -16.64 0.03 -12.54
N GLY A 364 -17.58 0.70 -11.86
CA GLY A 364 -18.14 0.25 -10.59
C GLY A 364 -18.74 -1.15 -10.64
N ALA A 365 -19.26 -1.59 -11.79
CA ALA A 365 -19.76 -2.95 -11.98
C ALA A 365 -18.66 -4.02 -11.77
N GLY A 366 -17.40 -3.67 -11.99
CA GLY A 366 -16.26 -4.57 -11.78
C GLY A 366 -15.83 -4.71 -10.31
N PHE A 367 -16.22 -3.81 -9.40
CA PHE A 367 -15.75 -3.83 -8.01
C PHE A 367 -16.10 -5.11 -7.27
N ILE A 368 -17.33 -5.59 -7.39
CA ILE A 368 -17.78 -6.82 -6.70
C ILE A 368 -16.88 -7.99 -7.06
N VAL A 369 -16.57 -8.13 -8.32
CA VAL A 369 -15.76 -9.25 -8.84
C VAL A 369 -14.30 -9.09 -8.42
N SER A 370 -13.79 -7.85 -8.34
CA SER A 370 -12.42 -7.57 -7.90
C SER A 370 -12.13 -8.00 -6.46
N ALA A 371 -13.14 -8.16 -5.61
CA ALA A 371 -12.98 -8.70 -4.26
C ALA A 371 -12.27 -10.07 -4.28
N VAL A 372 -12.52 -10.89 -5.31
CA VAL A 372 -11.91 -12.21 -5.46
C VAL A 372 -10.41 -12.08 -5.73
N SER A 373 -10.01 -11.25 -6.68
CA SER A 373 -8.59 -11.06 -7.04
C SER A 373 -7.79 -10.41 -5.91
N VAL A 374 -8.35 -9.39 -5.25
CA VAL A 374 -7.71 -8.71 -4.10
C VAL A 374 -7.52 -9.67 -2.93
N THR A 375 -8.56 -10.41 -2.56
CA THR A 375 -8.49 -11.36 -1.43
C THR A 375 -7.55 -12.52 -1.74
N SER A 376 -7.60 -13.08 -2.96
CA SER A 376 -6.75 -14.20 -3.37
C SER A 376 -5.27 -13.81 -3.42
N SER A 377 -4.95 -12.63 -3.96
CA SER A 377 -3.58 -12.10 -4.00
C SER A 377 -3.02 -11.94 -2.58
N GLY A 378 -3.78 -11.31 -1.68
CA GLY A 378 -3.36 -11.15 -0.28
C GLY A 378 -3.24 -12.48 0.48
N ALA A 379 -4.12 -13.46 0.19
CA ALA A 379 -4.05 -14.79 0.78
C ALA A 379 -2.79 -15.55 0.31
N LEU A 380 -2.45 -15.47 -0.97
CA LEU A 380 -1.23 -16.06 -1.53
C LEU A 380 0.04 -15.45 -0.93
N GLU A 381 0.06 -14.13 -0.71
CA GLU A 381 1.15 -13.47 0.01
C GLU A 381 1.26 -14.00 1.46
N GLY A 382 0.14 -14.14 2.16
CA GLY A 382 0.09 -14.73 3.51
C GLY A 382 0.58 -16.19 3.54
N LEU A 383 0.27 -16.99 2.51
CA LEU A 383 0.77 -18.36 2.33
C LEU A 383 2.29 -18.42 2.01
N GLY A 384 2.94 -17.28 1.81
CA GLY A 384 4.33 -17.22 1.36
C GLY A 384 4.50 -17.56 -0.13
N LYS A 385 3.43 -17.50 -0.92
CA LYS A 385 3.40 -17.79 -2.35
C LYS A 385 3.37 -16.50 -3.16
N GLY A 386 4.46 -15.72 -3.12
CA GLY A 386 4.55 -14.40 -3.76
C GLY A 386 4.43 -14.44 -5.28
N THR A 387 5.09 -15.39 -5.96
CA THR A 387 5.02 -15.50 -7.43
C THR A 387 3.60 -15.70 -7.96
N PRO A 388 2.76 -16.60 -7.42
CA PRO A 388 1.36 -16.70 -7.80
C PRO A 388 0.56 -15.41 -7.56
N SER A 389 0.81 -14.67 -6.48
CA SER A 389 0.21 -13.36 -6.22
C SER A 389 0.60 -12.35 -7.30
N LEU A 390 1.88 -12.30 -7.68
CA LEU A 390 2.37 -11.42 -8.75
C LEU A 390 1.74 -11.76 -10.11
N LEU A 391 1.53 -13.03 -10.44
CA LEU A 391 0.85 -13.42 -11.68
C LEU A 391 -0.57 -12.87 -11.75
N ILE A 392 -1.32 -12.92 -10.65
CA ILE A 392 -2.66 -12.31 -10.58
C ILE A 392 -2.57 -10.81 -10.86
N SER A 393 -1.64 -10.11 -10.21
CA SER A 393 -1.46 -8.67 -10.36
C SER A 393 -0.99 -8.29 -11.76
N LEU A 394 -0.08 -9.05 -12.37
CA LEU A 394 0.33 -8.85 -13.78
C LEU A 394 -0.84 -9.00 -14.74
N CYS A 395 -1.66 -10.04 -14.56
CA CYS A 395 -2.87 -10.20 -15.36
C CYS A 395 -3.81 -9.00 -15.20
N ARG A 396 -4.04 -8.59 -13.95
CA ARG A 396 -4.97 -7.51 -13.61
C ARG A 396 -4.54 -6.15 -14.13
N TYR A 397 -3.25 -5.80 -14.00
CA TYR A 397 -2.75 -4.44 -14.22
C TYR A 397 -2.01 -4.25 -15.55
N VAL A 398 -1.60 -5.33 -16.22
CA VAL A 398 -0.77 -5.22 -17.44
C VAL A 398 -1.29 -6.11 -18.55
N VAL A 399 -1.25 -7.44 -18.35
CA VAL A 399 -1.40 -8.43 -19.43
C VAL A 399 -2.81 -8.44 -20.02
N LEU A 400 -3.84 -8.23 -19.21
CA LEU A 400 -5.22 -8.24 -19.68
C LEU A 400 -5.75 -6.83 -19.94
N ILE A 401 -5.67 -5.93 -18.94
CA ILE A 401 -6.37 -4.66 -19.03
C ILE A 401 -5.81 -3.74 -20.11
N ILE A 402 -4.48 -3.66 -20.31
CA ILE A 402 -3.90 -2.75 -21.32
C ILE A 402 -4.27 -3.18 -22.73
N PRO A 403 -4.10 -4.46 -23.16
CA PRO A 403 -4.53 -4.88 -24.48
C PRO A 403 -6.05 -4.78 -24.70
N VAL A 404 -6.87 -5.13 -23.69
CA VAL A 404 -8.33 -5.03 -23.79
C VAL A 404 -8.76 -3.58 -23.90
N ALA A 405 -8.17 -2.67 -23.10
CA ALA A 405 -8.44 -1.23 -23.19
C ALA A 405 -8.06 -0.66 -24.56
N LEU A 406 -6.89 -1.04 -25.10
CA LEU A 406 -6.46 -0.65 -26.46
C LEU A 406 -7.43 -1.15 -27.53
N LEU A 407 -7.87 -2.39 -27.45
CA LEU A 407 -8.80 -2.98 -28.42
C LEU A 407 -10.17 -2.29 -28.34
N LEU A 408 -10.74 -2.21 -27.14
CA LEU A 408 -12.07 -1.63 -26.93
C LEU A 408 -12.09 -0.12 -27.18
N SER A 409 -10.99 0.59 -26.93
CA SER A 409 -10.90 2.02 -27.23
C SER A 409 -11.00 2.29 -28.73
N ARG A 410 -10.45 1.41 -29.59
CA ARG A 410 -10.57 1.53 -31.04
C ARG A 410 -11.99 1.28 -31.56
N LEU A 411 -12.78 0.47 -30.83
CA LEU A 411 -14.15 0.14 -31.22
C LEU A 411 -15.18 1.11 -30.67
N PHE A 412 -15.00 1.57 -29.42
CA PHE A 412 -15.99 2.30 -28.66
C PHE A 412 -15.48 3.62 -28.07
N GLY A 413 -14.30 4.09 -28.51
CA GLY A 413 -13.67 5.30 -27.96
C GLY A 413 -13.33 5.18 -26.47
N ALA A 414 -13.38 6.29 -25.74
CA ALA A 414 -13.07 6.32 -24.31
C ALA A 414 -13.96 5.40 -23.48
N VAL A 415 -15.22 5.19 -23.87
CA VAL A 415 -16.16 4.25 -23.19
C VAL A 415 -15.64 2.81 -23.25
N GLY A 416 -14.93 2.46 -24.33
CA GLY A 416 -14.26 1.17 -24.43
C GLY A 416 -13.21 0.94 -23.34
N VAL A 417 -12.46 1.99 -22.96
CA VAL A 417 -11.49 1.91 -21.86
C VAL A 417 -12.18 1.60 -20.52
N TRP A 418 -13.34 2.22 -20.27
CA TRP A 418 -14.11 1.96 -19.04
C TRP A 418 -14.63 0.51 -18.99
N ASN A 419 -15.06 -0.03 -20.12
CA ASN A 419 -15.51 -1.42 -20.21
C ASN A 419 -14.37 -2.43 -19.99
N ALA A 420 -13.14 -2.08 -20.34
CA ALA A 420 -11.99 -2.95 -20.09
C ALA A 420 -11.83 -3.31 -18.60
N PHE A 421 -12.20 -2.41 -17.67
CA PHE A 421 -12.07 -2.67 -16.24
C PHE A 421 -12.89 -3.87 -15.78
N TRP A 422 -14.20 -3.88 -16.00
CA TRP A 422 -15.03 -4.98 -15.50
C TRP A 422 -14.80 -6.30 -16.23
N ILE A 423 -14.47 -6.25 -17.53
CA ILE A 423 -14.15 -7.45 -18.32
C ILE A 423 -12.90 -8.12 -17.78
N THR A 424 -11.83 -7.32 -17.57
CA THR A 424 -10.57 -7.85 -17.08
C THR A 424 -10.64 -8.28 -15.63
N GLU A 425 -11.42 -7.60 -14.78
CA GLU A 425 -11.67 -8.04 -13.41
C GLU A 425 -12.41 -9.38 -13.38
N ALA A 426 -13.38 -9.62 -14.26
CA ALA A 426 -14.08 -10.89 -14.34
C ALA A 426 -13.14 -12.06 -14.72
N ILE A 427 -12.29 -11.85 -15.73
CA ILE A 427 -11.30 -12.86 -16.15
C ILE A 427 -10.27 -13.09 -15.04
N THR A 428 -9.77 -11.99 -14.44
CA THR A 428 -8.77 -12.08 -13.36
C THR A 428 -9.33 -12.75 -12.11
N ALA A 429 -10.60 -12.54 -11.78
CA ALA A 429 -11.24 -13.21 -10.64
C ALA A 429 -11.30 -14.73 -10.81
N ILE A 430 -11.68 -15.21 -11.99
CA ILE A 430 -11.69 -16.66 -12.30
C ILE A 430 -10.27 -17.22 -12.19
N LEU A 431 -9.30 -16.55 -12.79
CA LEU A 431 -7.90 -16.95 -12.77
C LEU A 431 -7.34 -16.96 -11.33
N SER A 432 -7.64 -15.94 -10.55
CA SER A 432 -7.14 -15.81 -9.18
C SER A 432 -7.72 -16.84 -8.24
N LEU A 433 -9.01 -17.18 -8.40
CA LEU A 433 -9.64 -18.25 -7.65
C LEU A 433 -9.00 -19.61 -7.99
N PHE A 434 -8.77 -19.89 -9.27
CA PHE A 434 -8.11 -21.11 -9.72
C PHE A 434 -6.68 -21.22 -9.15
N ILE A 435 -5.89 -20.14 -9.25
CA ILE A 435 -4.51 -20.08 -8.70
C ILE A 435 -4.52 -20.32 -7.19
N TYR A 436 -5.45 -19.65 -6.46
CA TYR A 436 -5.57 -19.84 -5.02
C TYR A 436 -5.94 -21.27 -4.64
N LEU A 437 -6.96 -21.86 -5.28
CA LEU A 437 -7.38 -23.23 -4.99
C LEU A 437 -6.25 -24.23 -5.26
N LYS A 438 -5.53 -24.09 -6.37
CA LYS A 438 -4.35 -24.91 -6.66
C LYS A 438 -3.21 -24.70 -5.65
N ALA A 439 -3.13 -23.52 -5.03
CA ALA A 439 -2.08 -23.22 -4.07
C ALA A 439 -2.32 -23.85 -2.70
N ILE A 440 -3.58 -24.11 -2.31
CA ILE A 440 -3.93 -24.71 -1.01
C ILE A 440 -4.25 -26.22 -1.12
N ALA A 441 -4.43 -26.76 -2.33
CA ALA A 441 -4.53 -28.20 -2.58
C ALA A 441 -3.17 -28.87 -2.41
#